data_d7b579477b9a48a1942730f2e9e727e2
#
_entry.id   d7b579477b9a48a1942730f2e9e727e2
#
_cell.length_a   1.000
_cell.length_b   1.000
_cell.length_c   1.000
_cell.angle_alpha   90.00
_cell.angle_beta   90.00
_cell.angle_gamma   90.00
#
_symmetry.space_group_name_H-M   'P 1'
#
loop_
_entity.id
_entity.type
_entity.pdbx_description
1 polymer ?
#
loop_
_entity_poly.entity_id
_entity_poly.type
_entity_poly.pdbx_seq_one_letter_code
_entity_poly.pdbx_strand_id
1 'polypeptide(L)'
;MLDMNMFREHADVIRADHTKRGLPHDNIEKVIELDQAWRNLLHETDQLRRAKNEAARGIGAAKKAGDNEAAQAILNQVADLGQKIADMEAKTNEAMTVRDRLRMSIPNILHKDVPVGADESGNTAYAVHGTKPEFSFEPRTHNELIEMNKWVDLKRAAKITGSRFYFLKGDLARLEFALQQYAVDFLRQRDYTFVQPPVMMNREAYEGVTDLGDFETVMYGIEPDKYYMIATSEHPLTAMYMDETIPEEQMPMRMVGVSQCFRREVGSHGQSDLGIWRVHQFTKIEQIIIAKPEDSWALHEELLQNCTDLWDSLGIHYEVVNICTGDMGTVSYTHLRAHETKANLVCRLLLE
;
A
#
# COMPACT_ATOMS: atom_id res chain seq x y z
N MET A 1 -3.02 5.55 5.59
CA MET A 1 -4.45 5.72 5.97
C MET A 1 -4.62 6.88 6.95
N LEU A 2 -5.72 7.62 6.86
CA LEU A 2 -5.94 8.80 7.70
C LEU A 2 -6.14 8.41 9.17
N ASP A 3 -5.49 9.17 10.09
CA ASP A 3 -5.68 9.02 11.52
C ASP A 3 -7.09 9.47 11.95
N MET A 4 -7.64 8.88 13.03
CA MET A 4 -8.96 9.25 13.53
C MET A 4 -9.06 10.70 14.01
N ASN A 5 -7.95 11.32 14.41
CA ASN A 5 -7.95 12.73 14.78
C ASN A 5 -8.29 13.64 13.58
N MET A 6 -7.92 13.24 12.35
CA MET A 6 -8.32 13.95 11.14
C MET A 6 -9.86 14.02 10.99
N PHE A 7 -10.56 12.92 11.32
CA PHE A 7 -12.03 12.89 11.27
C PHE A 7 -12.68 13.68 12.41
N ARG A 8 -12.04 13.77 13.57
CA ARG A 8 -12.56 14.47 14.75
C ARG A 8 -12.33 15.97 14.72
N GLU A 9 -11.15 16.38 14.25
CA GLU A 9 -10.68 17.76 14.39
C GLU A 9 -10.53 18.49 13.04
N HIS A 10 -10.33 17.75 11.96
CA HIS A 10 -9.99 18.28 10.62
C HIS A 10 -10.82 17.63 9.49
N ALA A 11 -12.08 17.28 9.78
CA ALA A 11 -12.96 16.65 8.78
C ALA A 11 -13.23 17.53 7.55
N ASP A 12 -13.12 18.85 7.70
CA ASP A 12 -13.19 19.83 6.62
C ASP A 12 -12.08 19.63 5.58
N VAL A 13 -10.87 19.27 6.01
CA VAL A 13 -9.74 18.95 5.11
C VAL A 13 -10.05 17.71 4.29
N ILE A 14 -10.61 16.65 4.92
CA ILE A 14 -10.99 15.42 4.23
C ILE A 14 -12.11 15.70 3.21
N ARG A 15 -13.11 16.51 3.57
CA ARG A 15 -14.19 16.90 2.64
C ARG A 15 -13.68 17.71 1.46
N ALA A 16 -12.74 18.62 1.69
CA ALA A 16 -12.11 19.38 0.61
C ALA A 16 -11.34 18.49 -0.36
N ASP A 17 -10.62 17.47 0.16
CA ASP A 17 -9.93 16.48 -0.65
C ASP A 17 -10.91 15.64 -1.48
N HIS A 18 -11.97 15.11 -0.86
CA HIS A 18 -13.03 14.39 -1.58
C HIS A 18 -13.65 15.23 -2.70
N THR A 19 -13.90 16.53 -2.44
CA THR A 19 -14.37 17.47 -3.48
C THR A 19 -13.36 17.57 -4.62
N LYS A 20 -12.06 17.68 -4.32
CA LYS A 20 -10.98 17.73 -5.33
C LYS A 20 -10.92 16.43 -6.15
N ARG A 21 -11.20 15.28 -5.56
CA ARG A 21 -11.24 13.97 -6.21
C ARG A 21 -12.58 13.69 -6.92
N GLY A 22 -13.60 14.52 -6.76
CA GLY A 22 -14.96 14.25 -7.26
C GLY A 22 -15.69 13.13 -6.50
N LEU A 23 -15.29 12.85 -5.25
CA LEU A 23 -15.86 11.79 -4.41
C LEU A 23 -16.97 12.34 -3.50
N PRO A 24 -18.00 11.52 -3.16
CA PRO A 24 -19.05 11.90 -2.22
C PRO A 24 -18.51 11.97 -0.78
N HIS A 25 -19.18 12.74 0.08
CA HIS A 25 -18.79 12.92 1.48
C HIS A 25 -19.44 11.90 2.44
N ASP A 26 -20.40 11.09 1.97
CA ASP A 26 -21.21 10.19 2.80
C ASP A 26 -20.38 9.26 3.69
N ASN A 27 -19.31 8.70 3.14
CA ASN A 27 -18.42 7.82 3.91
C ASN A 27 -17.67 8.57 5.02
N ILE A 28 -17.31 9.82 4.83
CA ILE A 28 -16.67 10.67 5.86
C ILE A 28 -17.63 10.86 7.03
N GLU A 29 -18.86 11.28 6.73
CA GLU A 29 -19.89 11.48 7.76
C GLU A 29 -20.18 10.18 8.50
N LYS A 30 -20.23 9.08 7.78
CA LYS A 30 -20.45 7.77 8.37
C LYS A 30 -19.34 7.31 9.30
N VAL A 31 -18.08 7.58 8.95
CA VAL A 31 -16.94 7.30 9.86
C VAL A 31 -17.06 8.13 11.13
N ILE A 32 -17.43 9.41 11.03
CA ILE A 32 -17.62 10.29 12.19
C ILE A 32 -18.76 9.78 13.10
N GLU A 33 -19.89 9.39 12.52
CA GLU A 33 -21.01 8.78 13.26
C GLU A 33 -20.59 7.49 13.99
N LEU A 34 -19.90 6.61 13.29
CA LEU A 34 -19.42 5.34 13.85
C LEU A 34 -18.39 5.56 14.96
N ASP A 35 -17.52 6.57 14.84
CA ASP A 35 -16.58 6.90 15.91
C ASP A 35 -17.31 7.42 17.15
N GLN A 36 -18.32 8.27 16.96
CA GLN A 36 -19.12 8.73 18.10
C GLN A 36 -19.86 7.57 18.78
N ALA A 37 -20.45 6.66 18.01
CA ALA A 37 -21.11 5.47 18.55
C ALA A 37 -20.13 4.58 19.32
N TRP A 38 -18.96 4.33 18.76
CA TRP A 38 -17.89 3.56 19.42
C TRP A 38 -17.45 4.21 20.74
N ARG A 39 -17.24 5.52 20.77
CA ARG A 39 -16.86 6.24 22.00
C ARG A 39 -17.93 6.16 23.09
N ASN A 40 -19.22 6.20 22.70
CA ASN A 40 -20.33 6.03 23.64
C ASN A 40 -20.31 4.63 24.26
N LEU A 41 -20.16 3.57 23.45
CA LEU A 41 -20.03 2.17 23.92
C LEU A 41 -18.83 1.98 24.84
N LEU A 42 -17.69 2.58 24.50
CA LEU A 42 -16.50 2.53 25.33
C LEU A 42 -16.74 3.18 26.69
N HIS A 43 -17.38 4.34 26.70
CA HIS A 43 -17.73 5.06 27.94
C HIS A 43 -18.68 4.22 28.83
N GLU A 44 -19.72 3.61 28.23
CA GLU A 44 -20.63 2.72 28.95
C GLU A 44 -19.90 1.49 29.53
N THR A 45 -19.00 0.90 28.76
CA THR A 45 -18.16 -0.22 29.21
C THR A 45 -17.33 0.18 30.41
N ASP A 46 -16.71 1.36 30.40
CA ASP A 46 -15.90 1.85 31.51
C ASP A 46 -16.75 2.17 32.75
N GLN A 47 -17.98 2.64 32.61
CA GLN A 47 -18.93 2.81 33.70
C GLN A 47 -19.26 1.47 34.34
N LEU A 48 -19.54 0.41 33.55
CA LEU A 48 -19.79 -0.93 34.05
C LEU A 48 -18.58 -1.51 34.81
N ARG A 49 -17.37 -1.29 34.31
CA ARG A 49 -16.12 -1.71 34.96
C ARG A 49 -15.94 -1.01 36.32
N ARG A 50 -16.23 0.30 36.42
CA ARG A 50 -16.21 1.06 37.68
C ARG A 50 -17.22 0.51 38.66
N ALA A 51 -18.47 0.30 38.22
CA ALA A 51 -19.53 -0.26 39.05
C ALA A 51 -19.17 -1.66 39.59
N LYS A 52 -18.58 -2.52 38.77
CA LYS A 52 -18.08 -3.84 39.18
C LYS A 52 -17.01 -3.74 40.24
N ASN A 53 -16.04 -2.84 40.06
CA ASN A 53 -14.96 -2.63 41.02
C ASN A 53 -15.47 -2.08 42.37
N GLU A 54 -16.46 -1.17 42.34
CA GLU A 54 -17.10 -0.66 43.55
C GLU A 54 -17.88 -1.75 44.29
N ALA A 55 -18.71 -2.51 43.59
CA ALA A 55 -19.42 -3.64 44.15
C ALA A 55 -18.46 -4.66 44.81
N ALA A 56 -17.39 -5.02 44.11
CA ALA A 56 -16.39 -5.97 44.60
C ALA A 56 -15.71 -5.56 45.90
N ARG A 57 -15.53 -4.25 46.14
CA ARG A 57 -14.98 -3.72 47.42
C ARG A 57 -15.88 -4.06 48.63
N GLY A 58 -17.21 -4.14 48.40
CA GLY A 58 -18.18 -4.49 49.47
C GLY A 58 -18.08 -5.94 49.95
N ILE A 59 -17.57 -6.86 49.14
CA ILE A 59 -17.46 -8.30 49.49
C ILE A 59 -16.60 -8.50 50.75
N GLY A 60 -15.46 -7.80 50.83
CA GLY A 60 -14.56 -7.91 51.99
C GLY A 60 -15.18 -7.40 53.28
N ALA A 61 -15.97 -6.33 53.21
CA ALA A 61 -16.68 -5.75 54.34
C ALA A 61 -17.80 -6.68 54.86
N ALA A 62 -18.64 -7.20 53.92
CA ALA A 62 -19.71 -8.14 54.28
C ALA A 62 -19.17 -9.43 54.90
N LYS A 63 -18.09 -10.01 54.35
CA LYS A 63 -17.44 -11.20 54.95
C LYS A 63 -16.85 -10.94 56.31
N LYS A 64 -16.26 -9.78 56.57
CA LYS A 64 -15.74 -9.41 57.92
C LYS A 64 -16.86 -9.21 58.95
N ALA A 65 -18.04 -8.75 58.52
CA ALA A 65 -19.21 -8.61 59.35
C ALA A 65 -19.96 -9.93 59.60
N GLY A 66 -19.54 -11.02 58.99
CA GLY A 66 -20.20 -12.34 59.10
C GLY A 66 -21.52 -12.44 58.31
N ASP A 67 -21.86 -11.45 57.52
CA ASP A 67 -23.06 -11.40 56.69
C ASP A 67 -22.85 -12.15 55.35
N ASN A 68 -23.07 -13.46 55.42
CA ASN A 68 -22.88 -14.34 54.25
C ASN A 68 -23.94 -14.11 53.16
N GLU A 69 -25.15 -13.68 53.53
CA GLU A 69 -26.23 -13.42 52.60
C GLU A 69 -25.93 -12.15 51.75
N ALA A 70 -25.52 -11.07 52.42
CA ALA A 70 -25.05 -9.87 51.74
C ALA A 70 -23.81 -10.13 50.86
N ALA A 71 -22.86 -10.93 51.35
CA ALA A 71 -21.68 -11.30 50.57
C ALA A 71 -22.06 -12.07 49.29
N GLN A 72 -23.03 -13.00 49.37
CA GLN A 72 -23.51 -13.77 48.20
C GLN A 72 -24.29 -12.89 47.22
N ALA A 73 -25.10 -11.94 47.71
CA ALA A 73 -25.80 -10.98 46.85
C ALA A 73 -24.83 -10.11 46.03
N ILE A 74 -23.76 -9.61 46.68
CA ILE A 74 -22.72 -8.84 46.02
C ILE A 74 -21.95 -9.70 44.99
N LEU A 75 -21.65 -10.96 45.29
CA LEU A 75 -21.01 -11.88 44.36
C LEU A 75 -21.86 -12.09 43.11
N ASN A 76 -23.18 -12.26 43.26
CA ASN A 76 -24.10 -12.40 42.14
C ASN A 76 -24.14 -11.10 41.30
N GLN A 77 -24.18 -9.94 41.96
CA GLN A 77 -24.13 -8.64 41.26
C GLN A 77 -22.82 -8.46 40.47
N VAL A 78 -21.68 -8.84 41.02
CA VAL A 78 -20.37 -8.78 40.36
C VAL A 78 -20.32 -9.74 39.17
N ALA A 79 -20.93 -10.92 39.25
CA ALA A 79 -21.04 -11.87 38.16
C ALA A 79 -21.91 -11.31 37.02
N ASP A 80 -23.08 -10.73 37.33
CA ASP A 80 -23.96 -10.10 36.33
C ASP A 80 -23.28 -8.91 35.61
N LEU A 81 -22.58 -8.07 36.38
CA LEU A 81 -21.79 -6.98 35.81
C LEU A 81 -20.66 -7.51 34.93
N GLY A 82 -20.05 -8.64 35.34
CA GLY A 82 -19.04 -9.31 34.53
C GLY A 82 -19.56 -9.73 33.14
N GLN A 83 -20.76 -10.34 33.10
CA GLN A 83 -21.40 -10.73 31.84
C GLN A 83 -21.75 -9.52 30.97
N LYS A 84 -22.33 -8.46 31.59
CA LYS A 84 -22.67 -7.22 30.85
C LYS A 84 -21.43 -6.54 30.29
N ILE A 85 -20.30 -6.56 30.98
CA ILE A 85 -19.03 -6.02 30.46
C ILE A 85 -18.57 -6.83 29.27
N ALA A 86 -18.59 -8.16 29.31
CA ALA A 86 -18.18 -9.01 28.21
C ALA A 86 -19.05 -8.75 26.95
N ASP A 87 -20.38 -8.65 27.13
CA ASP A 87 -21.31 -8.34 26.04
C ASP A 87 -21.06 -6.94 25.43
N MET A 88 -20.75 -5.96 26.30
CA MET A 88 -20.47 -4.59 25.87
C MET A 88 -19.11 -4.47 25.19
N GLU A 89 -18.08 -5.19 25.68
CA GLU A 89 -16.77 -5.28 25.04
C GLU A 89 -16.88 -5.87 23.61
N ALA A 90 -17.68 -6.93 23.44
CA ALA A 90 -17.93 -7.51 22.14
C ALA A 90 -18.55 -6.49 21.16
N LYS A 91 -19.57 -5.73 21.61
CA LYS A 91 -20.20 -4.66 20.81
C LYS A 91 -19.22 -3.53 20.51
N THR A 92 -18.40 -3.14 21.46
CA THR A 92 -17.39 -2.08 21.29
C THR A 92 -16.34 -2.48 20.26
N ASN A 93 -15.87 -3.74 20.31
CA ASN A 93 -14.92 -4.28 19.33
C ASN A 93 -15.53 -4.39 17.92
N GLU A 94 -16.78 -4.82 17.82
CA GLU A 94 -17.51 -4.86 16.54
C GLU A 94 -17.67 -3.45 15.94
N ALA A 95 -18.10 -2.48 16.75
CA ALA A 95 -18.24 -1.09 16.31
C ALA A 95 -16.91 -0.49 15.85
N MET A 96 -15.81 -0.79 16.55
CA MET A 96 -14.45 -0.39 16.16
C MET A 96 -14.08 -1.00 14.81
N THR A 97 -14.31 -2.29 14.62
CA THR A 97 -13.99 -3.01 13.37
C THR A 97 -14.75 -2.43 12.18
N VAL A 98 -16.05 -2.16 12.35
CA VAL A 98 -16.88 -1.56 11.28
C VAL A 98 -16.41 -0.15 10.93
N ARG A 99 -16.14 0.68 11.95
CA ARG A 99 -15.60 2.04 11.77
C ARG A 99 -14.27 2.01 11.02
N ASP A 100 -13.33 1.19 11.48
CA ASP A 100 -11.98 1.17 10.91
C ASP A 100 -11.97 0.63 9.49
N ARG A 101 -12.80 -0.38 9.19
CA ARG A 101 -12.95 -0.85 7.81
C ARG A 101 -13.44 0.25 6.85
N LEU A 102 -14.42 1.05 7.29
CA LEU A 102 -14.91 2.17 6.47
C LEU A 102 -13.85 3.28 6.36
N ARG A 103 -13.17 3.60 7.47
CA ARG A 103 -12.06 4.57 7.50
C ARG A 103 -10.95 4.19 6.51
N MET A 104 -10.63 2.91 6.40
CA MET A 104 -9.61 2.38 5.49
C MET A 104 -9.97 2.56 4.01
N SER A 105 -11.24 2.74 3.67
CA SER A 105 -11.69 3.06 2.32
C SER A 105 -11.63 4.56 1.96
N ILE A 106 -11.33 5.42 2.93
CA ILE A 106 -11.17 6.86 2.68
C ILE A 106 -9.75 7.13 2.15
N PRO A 107 -9.61 7.75 0.97
CA PRO A 107 -8.32 8.06 0.38
C PRO A 107 -7.47 8.99 1.26
N ASN A 108 -6.15 8.90 1.10
CA ASN A 108 -5.23 9.84 1.72
C ASN A 108 -5.39 11.26 1.15
N ILE A 109 -5.03 12.28 1.93
CA ILE A 109 -5.11 13.70 1.53
C ILE A 109 -4.10 13.97 0.42
N LEU A 110 -4.58 14.52 -0.69
CA LEU A 110 -3.74 14.90 -1.83
C LEU A 110 -2.83 16.08 -1.51
N HIS A 111 -1.64 16.06 -2.08
CA HIS A 111 -0.82 17.28 -2.11
C HIS A 111 -1.49 18.38 -2.95
N LYS A 112 -1.22 19.63 -2.60
CA LYS A 112 -1.82 20.81 -3.26
C LYS A 112 -1.56 20.85 -4.76
N ASP A 113 -0.39 20.37 -5.20
CA ASP A 113 0.10 20.43 -6.58
C ASP A 113 -0.39 19.25 -7.46
N VAL A 114 -1.15 18.31 -6.90
CA VAL A 114 -1.79 17.25 -7.68
C VAL A 114 -2.82 17.83 -8.63
N PRO A 115 -2.69 17.65 -9.96
CA PRO A 115 -3.65 18.16 -10.93
C PRO A 115 -5.01 17.46 -10.81
N VAL A 116 -6.08 18.17 -11.15
CA VAL A 116 -7.43 17.60 -11.20
C VAL A 116 -7.64 17.01 -12.59
N GLY A 117 -8.04 15.74 -12.66
CA GLY A 117 -8.34 15.03 -13.92
C GLY A 117 -9.25 13.86 -13.66
N ALA A 118 -9.96 13.40 -14.69
CA ALA A 118 -10.89 12.27 -14.59
C ALA A 118 -10.20 10.90 -14.76
N ASP A 119 -9.11 10.87 -15.51
CA ASP A 119 -8.33 9.68 -15.85
C ASP A 119 -6.88 10.07 -16.19
N GLU A 120 -6.07 9.14 -16.68
CA GLU A 120 -4.66 9.32 -17.05
C GLU A 120 -4.40 10.46 -18.05
N SER A 121 -5.40 10.87 -18.85
CA SER A 121 -5.28 12.00 -19.76
C SER A 121 -5.15 13.35 -19.04
N GLY A 122 -5.54 13.41 -17.78
CA GLY A 122 -5.37 14.56 -16.90
C GLY A 122 -3.98 14.68 -16.26
N ASN A 123 -3.08 13.73 -16.48
CA ASN A 123 -1.71 13.78 -16.00
C ASN A 123 -0.94 14.91 -16.71
N THR A 124 -0.08 15.61 -15.97
CA THR A 124 0.66 16.76 -16.51
C THR A 124 2.16 16.49 -16.52
N ALA A 125 2.84 16.90 -17.59
CA ALA A 125 4.29 16.82 -17.67
C ALA A 125 4.91 17.72 -16.58
N TYR A 126 5.80 17.13 -15.75
CA TYR A 126 6.56 17.82 -14.72
C TYR A 126 7.96 18.20 -15.22
N ALA A 127 8.64 17.28 -15.89
CA ALA A 127 9.95 17.48 -16.48
C ALA A 127 10.18 16.52 -17.66
N VAL A 128 11.05 16.93 -18.60
CA VAL A 128 11.50 16.11 -19.73
C VAL A 128 13.00 15.94 -19.63
N HIS A 129 13.47 14.70 -19.71
CA HIS A 129 14.88 14.34 -19.58
C HIS A 129 15.41 13.66 -20.84
N GLY A 130 16.70 13.87 -21.13
CA GLY A 130 17.40 13.31 -22.28
C GLY A 130 16.93 13.91 -23.63
N THR A 131 17.43 13.33 -24.70
CA THR A 131 17.07 13.72 -26.07
C THR A 131 16.41 12.54 -26.75
N LYS A 132 15.24 12.77 -27.34
CA LYS A 132 14.53 11.74 -28.10
C LYS A 132 15.41 11.28 -29.25
N PRO A 133 15.75 9.97 -29.35
CA PRO A 133 16.57 9.48 -30.44
C PRO A 133 15.87 9.62 -31.79
N GLU A 134 16.60 10.12 -32.78
CA GLU A 134 16.15 10.14 -34.18
C GLU A 134 16.77 8.96 -34.92
N PHE A 135 15.94 8.13 -35.53
CA PHE A 135 16.38 6.99 -36.32
C PHE A 135 16.25 7.29 -37.79
N SER A 136 17.28 6.95 -38.59
CA SER A 136 17.25 6.99 -40.05
C SER A 136 16.48 5.81 -40.67
N PHE A 137 15.93 4.96 -39.89
CA PHE A 137 15.14 3.77 -40.22
C PHE A 137 13.91 3.66 -39.34
N GLU A 138 12.91 2.89 -39.78
CA GLU A 138 11.75 2.61 -38.91
C GLU A 138 12.11 1.65 -37.78
N PRO A 139 11.98 2.08 -36.51
CA PRO A 139 12.36 1.24 -35.38
C PRO A 139 11.37 0.06 -35.22
N ARG A 140 11.93 -1.12 -34.96
CA ARG A 140 11.15 -2.33 -34.72
C ARG A 140 10.48 -2.27 -33.35
N THR A 141 9.33 -2.89 -33.25
CA THR A 141 8.64 -3.08 -31.98
C THR A 141 9.41 -4.07 -31.09
N HIS A 142 9.15 -4.04 -29.77
CA HIS A 142 9.76 -5.00 -28.84
C HIS A 142 9.39 -6.45 -29.21
N ASN A 143 8.18 -6.71 -29.72
CA ASN A 143 7.75 -8.03 -30.18
C ASN A 143 8.62 -8.55 -31.34
N GLU A 144 8.86 -7.73 -32.34
CA GLU A 144 9.72 -8.08 -33.47
C GLU A 144 11.16 -8.35 -33.01
N LEU A 145 11.67 -7.53 -32.07
CA LEU A 145 13.01 -7.72 -31.51
C LEU A 145 13.16 -9.03 -30.74
N ILE A 146 12.20 -9.37 -29.89
CA ILE A 146 12.25 -10.62 -29.10
C ILE A 146 12.08 -11.87 -29.97
N GLU A 147 11.25 -11.81 -31.03
CA GLU A 147 11.08 -12.90 -31.98
C GLU A 147 12.35 -13.12 -32.80
N MET A 148 12.89 -12.05 -33.38
CA MET A 148 14.07 -12.10 -34.23
C MET A 148 15.29 -12.68 -33.50
N ASN A 149 15.48 -12.30 -32.24
CA ASN A 149 16.61 -12.74 -31.42
C ASN A 149 16.31 -14.01 -30.60
N LYS A 150 15.08 -14.50 -30.59
CA LYS A 150 14.63 -15.66 -29.80
C LYS A 150 14.90 -15.52 -28.29
N TRP A 151 14.86 -14.29 -27.80
CA TRP A 151 15.13 -13.95 -26.40
C TRP A 151 14.00 -14.33 -25.46
N VAL A 152 12.78 -14.50 -25.98
CA VAL A 152 11.59 -14.82 -25.21
C VAL A 152 10.87 -16.03 -25.78
N ASP A 153 10.30 -16.87 -24.90
CA ASP A 153 9.49 -18.02 -25.30
C ASP A 153 8.10 -17.94 -24.64
N LEU A 154 7.19 -17.26 -25.31
CA LEU A 154 5.80 -17.12 -24.86
C LEU A 154 5.01 -18.42 -25.03
N LYS A 155 5.28 -19.20 -26.10
CA LYS A 155 4.52 -20.43 -26.39
C LYS A 155 4.74 -21.50 -25.32
N ARG A 156 6.00 -21.69 -24.87
CA ARG A 156 6.30 -22.65 -23.82
C ARG A 156 5.84 -22.17 -22.46
N ALA A 157 5.88 -20.86 -22.20
CA ALA A 157 5.32 -20.30 -20.98
C ALA A 157 3.80 -20.50 -20.93
N ALA A 158 3.09 -20.13 -21.99
CA ALA A 158 1.63 -20.31 -22.06
C ALA A 158 1.18 -21.78 -21.89
N LYS A 159 2.00 -22.74 -22.30
CA LYS A 159 1.74 -24.17 -22.14
C LYS A 159 1.68 -24.61 -20.67
N ILE A 160 2.45 -23.97 -19.79
CA ILE A 160 2.58 -24.39 -18.38
C ILE A 160 1.92 -23.45 -17.38
N THR A 161 1.70 -22.19 -17.75
CA THR A 161 1.20 -21.15 -16.85
C THR A 161 -0.01 -20.39 -17.40
N GLY A 162 -0.36 -20.55 -18.67
CA GLY A 162 -1.34 -19.71 -19.36
C GLY A 162 -0.69 -18.50 -20.03
N SER A 163 -1.54 -17.54 -20.47
CA SER A 163 -1.09 -16.31 -21.12
C SER A 163 -0.40 -15.35 -20.16
N ARG A 164 0.30 -14.35 -20.72
CA ARG A 164 0.97 -13.28 -19.96
C ARG A 164 2.08 -13.73 -19.01
N PHE A 165 2.69 -14.89 -19.29
CA PHE A 165 3.95 -15.36 -18.71
C PHE A 165 4.97 -15.55 -19.82
N TYR A 166 6.23 -15.54 -19.48
CA TYR A 166 7.33 -15.71 -20.45
C TYR A 166 8.51 -16.45 -19.86
N PHE A 167 9.29 -17.11 -20.71
CA PHE A 167 10.65 -17.48 -20.41
C PHE A 167 11.57 -16.44 -21.05
N LEU A 168 12.35 -15.77 -20.26
CA LEU A 168 13.42 -14.89 -20.72
C LEU A 168 14.69 -15.73 -20.93
N LYS A 169 15.41 -15.50 -22.03
CA LYS A 169 16.54 -16.35 -22.43
C LYS A 169 17.71 -15.52 -22.94
N GLY A 170 18.91 -16.13 -22.85
CA GLY A 170 20.12 -15.59 -23.45
C GLY A 170 20.52 -14.22 -22.91
N ASP A 171 20.90 -13.32 -23.81
CA ASP A 171 21.43 -12.02 -23.44
C ASP A 171 20.39 -11.08 -22.81
N LEU A 172 19.12 -11.23 -23.16
CA LEU A 172 18.07 -10.42 -22.55
C LEU A 172 17.88 -10.82 -21.06
N ALA A 173 17.95 -12.11 -20.72
CA ALA A 173 17.91 -12.55 -19.33
C ALA A 173 19.14 -12.06 -18.53
N ARG A 174 20.31 -12.02 -19.17
CA ARG A 174 21.54 -11.46 -18.56
C ARG A 174 21.43 -9.95 -18.39
N LEU A 175 20.83 -9.25 -19.33
CA LEU A 175 20.61 -7.80 -19.25
C LEU A 175 19.65 -7.46 -18.09
N GLU A 176 18.58 -8.22 -17.91
CA GLU A 176 17.68 -8.04 -16.78
C GLU A 176 18.43 -8.16 -15.44
N PHE A 177 19.25 -9.21 -15.27
CA PHE A 177 20.08 -9.36 -14.07
C PHE A 177 21.08 -8.22 -13.88
N ALA A 178 21.73 -7.78 -14.96
CA ALA A 178 22.70 -6.69 -14.91
C ALA A 178 22.05 -5.37 -14.48
N LEU A 179 20.84 -5.09 -14.96
CA LEU A 179 20.10 -3.87 -14.60
C LEU A 179 19.60 -3.91 -13.15
N GLN A 180 19.15 -5.08 -12.67
CA GLN A 180 18.81 -5.25 -11.25
C GLN A 180 20.03 -4.95 -10.36
N GLN A 181 21.18 -5.57 -10.67
CA GLN A 181 22.40 -5.34 -9.92
C GLN A 181 22.84 -3.88 -9.98
N TYR A 182 22.80 -3.27 -11.16
CA TYR A 182 23.15 -1.88 -11.35
C TYR A 182 22.29 -0.93 -10.49
N ALA A 183 20.96 -1.10 -10.51
CA ALA A 183 20.06 -0.28 -9.71
C ALA A 183 20.26 -0.46 -8.19
N VAL A 184 20.52 -1.70 -7.75
CA VAL A 184 20.85 -1.96 -6.34
C VAL A 184 22.16 -1.29 -5.93
N ASP A 185 23.23 -1.42 -6.73
CA ASP A 185 24.52 -0.82 -6.43
C ASP A 185 24.46 0.72 -6.46
N PHE A 186 23.68 1.26 -7.40
CA PHE A 186 23.39 2.69 -7.51
C PHE A 186 22.73 3.26 -6.25
N LEU A 187 21.73 2.57 -5.70
CA LEU A 187 21.03 3.00 -4.47
C LEU A 187 21.85 2.73 -3.21
N ARG A 188 22.62 1.64 -3.15
CA ARG A 188 23.53 1.37 -2.04
C ARG A 188 24.62 2.45 -1.88
N GLN A 189 25.06 3.06 -2.99
CA GLN A 189 25.97 4.22 -2.95
C GLN A 189 25.31 5.50 -2.38
N ARG A 190 23.99 5.47 -2.18
CA ARG A 190 23.15 6.53 -1.62
C ARG A 190 22.58 6.16 -0.24
N ASP A 191 23.28 5.28 0.48
CA ASP A 191 22.92 4.82 1.83
C ASP A 191 21.61 4.02 1.94
N TYR A 192 21.17 3.39 0.83
CA TYR A 192 20.04 2.46 0.87
C TYR A 192 20.50 1.05 1.28
N THR A 193 19.85 0.49 2.28
CA THR A 193 20.05 -0.90 2.68
C THR A 193 19.33 -1.82 1.71
N PHE A 194 20.08 -2.75 1.08
CA PHE A 194 19.46 -3.76 0.22
C PHE A 194 18.71 -4.80 1.06
N VAL A 195 17.45 -5.03 0.71
CA VAL A 195 16.57 -6.01 1.36
C VAL A 195 15.96 -6.92 0.32
N GLN A 196 16.04 -8.21 0.52
CA GLN A 196 15.32 -9.21 -0.25
C GLN A 196 14.12 -9.69 0.57
N PRO A 197 12.90 -9.17 0.29
CA PRO A 197 11.73 -9.47 1.09
C PRO A 197 11.14 -10.85 0.77
N PRO A 198 10.29 -11.41 1.66
CA PRO A 198 9.45 -12.54 1.30
C PRO A 198 8.48 -12.15 0.17
N VAL A 199 8.18 -13.11 -0.72
CA VAL A 199 7.26 -12.88 -1.85
C VAL A 199 5.80 -13.26 -1.53
N MET A 200 5.53 -13.60 -0.29
CA MET A 200 4.19 -13.92 0.23
C MET A 200 3.97 -13.25 1.57
N MET A 201 2.75 -12.81 1.81
CA MET A 201 2.33 -12.20 3.08
C MET A 201 1.02 -12.81 3.57
N ASN A 202 0.80 -12.83 4.88
CA ASN A 202 -0.50 -13.14 5.43
C ASN A 202 -1.48 -11.98 5.21
N ARG A 203 -2.77 -12.25 5.35
CA ARG A 203 -3.84 -11.27 5.09
C ARG A 203 -3.73 -10.04 5.99
N GLU A 204 -3.48 -10.22 7.27
CA GLU A 204 -3.44 -9.14 8.25
C GLU A 204 -2.37 -8.09 7.92
N ALA A 205 -1.14 -8.54 7.67
CA ALA A 205 -0.05 -7.66 7.27
C ALA A 205 -0.33 -6.98 5.92
N TYR A 206 -0.99 -7.70 4.99
CA TYR A 206 -1.29 -7.18 3.66
C TYR A 206 -2.35 -6.07 3.70
N GLU A 207 -3.45 -6.27 4.47
CA GLU A 207 -4.52 -5.28 4.62
C GLU A 207 -4.02 -3.96 5.25
N GLY A 208 -2.91 -4.01 6.01
CA GLY A 208 -2.28 -2.82 6.58
C GLY A 208 -1.56 -1.92 5.58
N VAL A 209 -1.18 -2.43 4.41
CA VAL A 209 -0.27 -1.75 3.46
C VAL A 209 -0.81 -1.60 2.04
N THR A 210 -2.01 -2.09 1.73
CA THR A 210 -2.62 -2.00 0.40
C THR A 210 -4.03 -1.45 0.43
N ASP A 211 -4.53 -1.05 -0.74
CA ASP A 211 -5.95 -0.75 -0.93
C ASP A 211 -6.77 -2.02 -0.84
N LEU A 212 -7.82 -2.01 0.00
CA LEU A 212 -8.72 -3.14 0.15
C LEU A 212 -9.53 -3.44 -1.12
N GLY A 213 -9.78 -2.43 -1.97
CA GLY A 213 -10.44 -2.60 -3.25
C GLY A 213 -9.61 -3.40 -4.25
N ASP A 214 -8.29 -3.24 -4.21
CA ASP A 214 -7.35 -3.95 -5.08
C ASP A 214 -7.08 -5.37 -4.61
N PHE A 215 -7.29 -5.65 -3.31
CA PHE A 215 -6.92 -6.91 -2.69
C PHE A 215 -7.54 -8.13 -3.38
N GLU A 216 -8.84 -8.10 -3.64
CA GLU A 216 -9.57 -9.23 -4.23
C GLU A 216 -9.39 -9.33 -5.77
N THR A 217 -9.08 -8.22 -6.43
CA THR A 217 -9.01 -8.14 -7.90
C THR A 217 -7.60 -8.33 -8.45
N VAL A 218 -6.59 -7.80 -7.76
CA VAL A 218 -5.20 -7.74 -8.26
C VAL A 218 -4.33 -8.87 -7.71
N MET A 219 -4.60 -9.34 -6.48
CA MET A 219 -3.72 -10.25 -5.76
C MET A 219 -3.96 -11.73 -6.10
N TYR A 220 -2.88 -12.52 -6.12
CA TYR A 220 -2.95 -13.98 -6.15
C TYR A 220 -3.02 -14.53 -4.72
N GLY A 221 -4.12 -15.17 -4.36
CA GLY A 221 -4.28 -15.92 -3.10
C GLY A 221 -3.74 -17.35 -3.23
N ILE A 222 -3.18 -17.87 -2.16
CA ILE A 222 -2.70 -19.25 -2.02
C ILE A 222 -3.57 -19.98 -1.00
N GLU A 223 -4.40 -20.88 -1.49
CA GLU A 223 -5.21 -21.77 -0.67
C GLU A 223 -4.47 -23.11 -0.40
N PRO A 224 -4.60 -23.72 0.77
CA PRO A 224 -5.41 -23.34 1.95
C PRO A 224 -4.67 -22.44 2.97
N ASP A 225 -3.42 -22.07 2.71
CA ASP A 225 -2.52 -21.45 3.70
C ASP A 225 -2.85 -19.98 4.02
N LYS A 226 -3.81 -19.38 3.28
CA LYS A 226 -4.24 -17.98 3.43
C LYS A 226 -3.11 -16.95 3.27
N TYR A 227 -2.14 -17.27 2.43
CA TYR A 227 -1.12 -16.35 1.96
C TYR A 227 -1.53 -15.68 0.65
N TYR A 228 -0.90 -14.56 0.37
CA TYR A 228 -1.07 -13.81 -0.87
C TYR A 228 0.30 -13.49 -1.44
N MET A 229 0.44 -13.66 -2.76
CA MET A 229 1.67 -13.26 -3.46
C MET A 229 1.76 -11.74 -3.52
N ILE A 230 2.96 -11.19 -3.32
CA ILE A 230 3.15 -9.73 -3.35
C ILE A 230 3.03 -9.17 -4.77
N ALA A 231 2.42 -7.99 -4.88
CA ALA A 231 2.35 -7.22 -6.12
C ALA A 231 3.50 -6.19 -6.25
N THR A 232 4.24 -5.97 -5.16
CA THR A 232 5.39 -5.06 -5.05
C THR A 232 6.15 -5.37 -3.76
N SER A 233 7.46 -5.12 -3.74
CA SER A 233 8.26 -5.21 -2.50
C SER A 233 7.93 -4.10 -1.49
N GLU A 234 7.21 -3.05 -1.90
CA GLU A 234 6.66 -2.03 -1.02
C GLU A 234 5.87 -2.64 0.14
N HIS A 235 4.99 -3.61 -0.17
CA HIS A 235 4.10 -4.21 0.82
C HIS A 235 4.87 -4.89 1.97
N PRO A 236 5.75 -5.87 1.73
CA PRO A 236 6.48 -6.52 2.83
C PRO A 236 7.49 -5.59 3.52
N LEU A 237 8.09 -4.64 2.81
CA LEU A 237 9.03 -3.70 3.42
C LEU A 237 8.33 -2.69 4.35
N THR A 238 7.13 -2.24 3.97
CA THR A 238 6.31 -1.37 4.82
C THR A 238 5.75 -2.13 6.02
N ALA A 239 5.30 -3.38 5.81
CA ALA A 239 4.79 -4.22 6.89
C ALA A 239 5.88 -4.80 7.81
N MET A 240 7.16 -4.69 7.43
CA MET A 240 8.28 -5.26 8.17
C MET A 240 8.33 -4.83 9.65
N TYR A 241 7.87 -3.60 9.91
CA TYR A 241 7.85 -3.00 11.25
C TYR A 241 6.45 -2.94 11.87
N MET A 242 5.53 -3.81 11.43
CA MET A 242 4.19 -3.90 11.98
C MET A 242 4.26 -4.14 13.49
N ASP A 243 3.44 -3.38 14.26
CA ASP A 243 3.37 -3.43 15.72
C ASP A 243 4.69 -3.07 16.47
N GLU A 244 5.64 -2.44 15.77
CA GLU A 244 6.88 -1.98 16.37
C GLU A 244 6.91 -0.46 16.51
N THR A 245 7.60 0.04 17.55
CA THR A 245 7.93 1.45 17.72
C THR A 245 9.38 1.67 17.27
N ILE A 246 9.56 2.40 16.18
CA ILE A 246 10.89 2.70 15.64
C ILE A 246 11.48 3.89 16.39
N PRO A 247 12.69 3.75 17.00
CA PRO A 247 13.38 4.87 17.63
C PRO A 247 13.69 6.00 16.65
N GLU A 248 13.55 7.24 17.10
CA GLU A 248 13.72 8.43 16.26
C GLU A 248 15.12 8.53 15.64
N GLU A 249 16.14 8.08 16.36
CA GLU A 249 17.54 8.07 15.92
C GLU A 249 17.82 7.11 14.76
N GLN A 250 16.91 6.19 14.45
CA GLN A 250 17.02 5.28 13.31
C GLN A 250 16.44 5.87 12.02
N MET A 251 15.72 7.00 12.11
CA MET A 251 15.09 7.62 10.95
C MET A 251 16.00 8.68 10.31
N PRO A 252 15.95 8.85 8.99
CA PRO A 252 15.18 8.08 8.02
C PRO A 252 15.81 6.72 7.70
N MET A 253 14.99 5.66 7.60
CA MET A 253 15.42 4.32 7.20
C MET A 253 15.24 4.15 5.70
N ARG A 254 16.34 4.07 4.97
CA ARG A 254 16.36 3.90 3.51
C ARG A 254 16.55 2.44 3.14
N MET A 255 15.64 1.89 2.36
CA MET A 255 15.67 0.51 1.91
C MET A 255 15.48 0.42 0.39
N VAL A 256 16.16 -0.51 -0.25
CA VAL A 256 15.91 -0.92 -1.62
C VAL A 256 15.53 -2.39 -1.65
N GLY A 257 14.30 -2.68 -2.07
CA GLY A 257 13.79 -4.04 -2.21
C GLY A 257 13.87 -4.54 -3.64
N VAL A 258 14.30 -5.80 -3.83
CA VAL A 258 14.21 -6.50 -5.11
C VAL A 258 13.33 -7.72 -4.93
N SER A 259 12.28 -7.84 -5.71
CA SER A 259 11.38 -8.98 -5.62
C SER A 259 10.74 -9.33 -6.96
N GLN A 260 10.34 -10.60 -7.07
CA GLN A 260 9.33 -11.01 -8.03
C GLN A 260 7.97 -10.48 -7.57
N CYS A 261 7.24 -9.83 -8.46
CA CYS A 261 5.92 -9.27 -8.22
C CYS A 261 4.88 -10.02 -9.05
N PHE A 262 3.67 -10.17 -8.48
CA PHE A 262 2.60 -10.95 -9.09
C PHE A 262 1.30 -10.15 -9.12
N ARG A 263 0.78 -9.92 -10.34
CA ARG A 263 -0.47 -9.17 -10.52
C ARG A 263 -1.43 -9.95 -11.42
N ARG A 264 -2.70 -9.97 -11.14
CA ARG A 264 -3.71 -10.64 -11.97
C ARG A 264 -4.04 -9.88 -13.25
N GLU A 265 -3.66 -8.60 -13.37
CA GLU A 265 -3.85 -7.76 -14.55
C GLU A 265 -5.29 -7.81 -15.12
N VAL A 266 -6.28 -7.76 -14.23
CA VAL A 266 -7.71 -7.83 -14.57
C VAL A 266 -8.14 -6.52 -15.22
N GLY A 267 -8.88 -6.60 -16.34
CA GLY A 267 -9.48 -5.43 -16.99
C GLY A 267 -8.61 -4.71 -18.01
N SER A 268 -7.35 -5.13 -18.22
CA SER A 268 -6.53 -4.56 -19.28
C SER A 268 -6.82 -5.24 -20.62
N HIS A 269 -7.27 -4.46 -21.61
CA HIS A 269 -7.50 -4.89 -22.98
C HIS A 269 -6.86 -3.91 -23.97
N GLY A 270 -6.16 -4.43 -25.01
CA GLY A 270 -5.62 -3.62 -26.08
C GLY A 270 -4.26 -4.06 -26.62
N GLN A 271 -3.61 -3.19 -27.40
CA GLN A 271 -2.28 -3.46 -27.99
C GLN A 271 -1.18 -3.71 -26.97
N SER A 272 -1.35 -3.24 -25.71
CA SER A 272 -0.43 -3.49 -24.61
C SER A 272 -0.44 -4.95 -24.11
N ASP A 273 -1.39 -5.78 -24.56
CA ASP A 273 -1.47 -7.20 -24.20
C ASP A 273 -0.51 -8.11 -24.97
N LEU A 274 0.17 -7.56 -25.99
CA LEU A 274 1.10 -8.32 -26.81
C LEU A 274 2.52 -8.30 -26.21
N GLY A 275 3.18 -9.46 -26.26
CA GLY A 275 4.59 -9.62 -25.85
C GLY A 275 4.79 -9.75 -24.34
N ILE A 276 5.73 -8.97 -23.82
CA ILE A 276 6.17 -9.01 -22.41
C ILE A 276 5.90 -7.69 -21.67
N TRP A 277 5.04 -6.88 -22.22
CA TRP A 277 4.73 -5.55 -21.70
C TRP A 277 3.83 -5.58 -20.47
N ARG A 278 2.80 -6.42 -20.49
CA ARG A 278 1.85 -6.58 -19.41
C ARG A 278 1.76 -8.06 -19.02
N VAL A 279 2.38 -8.40 -17.93
CA VAL A 279 2.63 -9.78 -17.51
C VAL A 279 2.21 -10.01 -16.06
N HIS A 280 1.89 -11.27 -15.74
CA HIS A 280 1.46 -11.66 -14.39
C HIS A 280 2.60 -11.77 -13.39
N GLN A 281 3.84 -11.92 -13.87
CA GLN A 281 5.05 -12.01 -13.05
C GLN A 281 6.15 -11.16 -13.66
N PHE A 282 6.77 -10.30 -12.85
CA PHE A 282 7.88 -9.43 -13.24
C PHE A 282 8.77 -9.12 -12.03
N THR A 283 10.00 -8.68 -12.26
CA THR A 283 10.89 -8.20 -11.21
C THR A 283 10.69 -6.70 -11.00
N LYS A 284 10.62 -6.27 -9.74
CA LYS A 284 10.55 -4.86 -9.36
C LYS A 284 11.67 -4.51 -8.38
N ILE A 285 12.27 -3.34 -8.57
CA ILE A 285 13.21 -2.72 -7.63
C ILE A 285 12.51 -1.51 -7.04
N GLU A 286 12.34 -1.51 -5.73
CA GLU A 286 11.55 -0.52 -5.01
C GLU A 286 12.39 0.24 -4.00
N GLN A 287 12.31 1.56 -4.01
CA GLN A 287 12.86 2.42 -2.96
C GLN A 287 11.80 2.65 -1.89
N ILE A 288 12.15 2.42 -0.63
CA ILE A 288 11.29 2.69 0.52
C ILE A 288 12.06 3.50 1.54
N ILE A 289 11.45 4.57 2.03
CA ILE A 289 11.99 5.36 3.14
C ILE A 289 10.92 5.43 4.24
N ILE A 290 11.29 4.96 5.43
CA ILE A 290 10.50 5.20 6.65
C ILE A 290 11.07 6.44 7.32
N ALA A 291 10.23 7.45 7.50
CA ALA A 291 10.65 8.79 7.89
C ALA A 291 9.68 9.45 8.87
N LYS A 292 10.12 10.53 9.49
CA LYS A 292 9.24 11.42 10.23
C LYS A 292 8.31 12.17 9.26
N PRO A 293 7.09 12.52 9.68
CA PRO A 293 6.14 13.24 8.82
C PRO A 293 6.69 14.56 8.26
N GLU A 294 7.46 15.31 9.05
CA GLU A 294 8.06 16.59 8.66
C GLU A 294 9.10 16.47 7.56
N ASP A 295 9.77 15.31 7.45
CA ASP A 295 10.82 15.06 6.45
C ASP A 295 10.27 14.45 5.16
N SER A 296 9.00 14.02 5.14
CA SER A 296 8.43 13.19 4.06
C SER A 296 8.51 13.84 2.68
N TRP A 297 8.36 15.16 2.59
CA TRP A 297 8.43 15.88 1.31
C TRP A 297 9.84 15.93 0.74
N ALA A 298 10.82 16.26 1.56
CA ALA A 298 12.23 16.29 1.13
C ALA A 298 12.68 14.90 0.69
N LEU A 299 12.25 13.86 1.39
CA LEU A 299 12.57 12.47 1.06
C LEU A 299 11.81 11.95 -0.16
N HIS A 300 10.59 12.44 -0.42
CA HIS A 300 9.90 12.17 -1.69
C HIS A 300 10.66 12.74 -2.90
N GLU A 301 11.17 13.97 -2.79
CA GLU A 301 12.04 14.55 -3.83
C GLU A 301 13.35 13.77 -3.98
N GLU A 302 13.93 13.25 -2.89
CA GLU A 302 15.11 12.36 -2.94
C GLU A 302 14.79 11.08 -3.75
N LEU A 303 13.63 10.43 -3.51
CA LEU A 303 13.21 9.25 -4.27
C LEU A 303 13.06 9.56 -5.77
N LEU A 304 12.46 10.70 -6.10
CA LEU A 304 12.35 11.16 -7.49
C LEU A 304 13.73 11.41 -8.11
N GLN A 305 14.62 12.12 -7.41
CA GLN A 305 15.96 12.40 -7.89
C GLN A 305 16.76 11.12 -8.14
N ASN A 306 16.66 10.12 -7.26
CA ASN A 306 17.29 8.82 -7.48
C ASN A 306 16.78 8.13 -8.75
N CYS A 307 15.48 8.19 -9.01
CA CYS A 307 14.90 7.64 -10.23
C CYS A 307 15.43 8.37 -11.47
N THR A 308 15.41 9.70 -11.47
CA THR A 308 15.88 10.50 -12.61
C THR A 308 17.37 10.31 -12.86
N ASP A 309 18.20 10.32 -11.82
CA ASP A 309 19.65 10.07 -11.94
C ASP A 309 19.96 8.68 -12.52
N LEU A 310 19.19 7.66 -12.10
CA LEU A 310 19.35 6.31 -12.61
C LEU A 310 19.00 6.25 -14.11
N TRP A 311 17.85 6.83 -14.51
CA TRP A 311 17.43 6.87 -15.92
C TRP A 311 18.38 7.69 -16.78
N ASP A 312 18.84 8.83 -16.29
CA ASP A 312 19.84 9.68 -16.98
C ASP A 312 21.15 8.93 -17.19
N SER A 313 21.60 8.15 -16.20
CA SER A 313 22.80 7.33 -16.32
C SER A 313 22.71 6.22 -17.38
N LEU A 314 21.48 5.78 -17.70
CA LEU A 314 21.20 4.82 -18.76
C LEU A 314 21.04 5.49 -20.15
N GLY A 315 21.05 6.83 -20.21
CA GLY A 315 20.92 7.60 -21.44
C GLY A 315 19.53 7.49 -22.08
N ILE A 316 18.48 7.28 -21.29
CA ILE A 316 17.10 7.08 -21.76
C ILE A 316 16.39 8.43 -21.80
N HIS A 317 15.60 8.66 -22.88
CA HIS A 317 14.71 9.81 -22.95
C HIS A 317 13.36 9.49 -22.34
N TYR A 318 12.92 10.28 -21.37
CA TYR A 318 11.65 10.08 -20.66
C TYR A 318 11.04 11.40 -20.20
N GLU A 319 9.78 11.34 -19.84
CA GLU A 319 9.06 12.42 -19.16
C GLU A 319 8.73 12.02 -17.73
N VAL A 320 8.89 12.94 -16.79
CA VAL A 320 8.32 12.83 -15.44
C VAL A 320 6.93 13.44 -15.50
N VAL A 321 5.91 12.71 -15.10
CA VAL A 321 4.53 13.18 -15.09
C VAL A 321 4.00 13.26 -13.67
N ASN A 322 3.25 14.33 -13.40
CA ASN A 322 2.49 14.48 -12.17
C ASN A 322 1.11 13.86 -12.37
N ILE A 323 0.83 12.83 -11.59
CA ILE A 323 -0.39 12.03 -11.71
C ILE A 323 -1.58 12.83 -11.17
N CYS A 324 -2.68 12.86 -11.91
CA CYS A 324 -3.89 13.58 -11.55
C CYS A 324 -4.79 12.80 -10.58
N THR A 325 -5.82 13.48 -10.07
CA THR A 325 -6.77 12.91 -9.10
C THR A 325 -7.48 11.66 -9.58
N GLY A 326 -7.76 11.54 -10.88
CA GLY A 326 -8.49 10.40 -11.46
C GLY A 326 -7.62 9.17 -11.76
N ASP A 327 -6.29 9.36 -11.81
CA ASP A 327 -5.30 8.27 -12.00
C ASP A 327 -4.56 7.93 -10.69
N MET A 328 -4.84 8.65 -9.61
CA MET A 328 -4.21 8.50 -8.30
C MET A 328 -4.88 7.39 -7.47
N GLY A 329 -4.09 6.44 -6.99
CA GLY A 329 -4.55 5.43 -6.03
C GLY A 329 -4.98 6.03 -4.68
N THR A 330 -5.74 5.26 -3.90
CA THR A 330 -6.31 5.72 -2.61
C THR A 330 -5.27 5.88 -1.50
N VAL A 331 -4.17 5.13 -1.54
CA VAL A 331 -3.09 5.17 -0.52
C VAL A 331 -2.17 6.37 -0.75
N SER A 332 -1.87 6.68 -2.00
CA SER A 332 -0.95 7.77 -2.37
C SER A 332 -1.56 9.15 -2.15
N TYR A 333 -0.75 10.10 -1.67
CA TYR A 333 -1.12 11.51 -1.55
C TYR A 333 -0.47 12.41 -2.62
N THR A 334 0.59 11.92 -3.27
CA THR A 334 1.16 12.43 -4.52
C THR A 334 1.87 11.30 -5.22
N HIS A 335 1.99 11.39 -6.56
CA HIS A 335 2.73 10.42 -7.34
C HIS A 335 3.32 11.10 -8.57
N LEU A 336 4.64 10.94 -8.73
CA LEU A 336 5.37 11.31 -9.93
C LEU A 336 5.82 10.01 -10.61
N ARG A 337 5.53 9.89 -11.89
CA ARG A 337 5.80 8.69 -12.67
C ARG A 337 6.69 9.04 -13.86
N ALA A 338 7.73 8.23 -14.10
CA ALA A 338 8.44 8.26 -15.35
C ALA A 338 7.55 7.69 -16.46
N HIS A 339 7.37 8.46 -17.54
CA HIS A 339 6.59 8.05 -18.71
C HIS A 339 7.52 7.92 -19.91
N GLU A 340 7.77 6.67 -20.33
CA GLU A 340 8.65 6.38 -21.44
C GLU A 340 7.98 6.74 -22.78
N THR A 341 8.75 7.31 -23.69
CA THR A 341 8.26 7.51 -25.05
C THR A 341 8.27 6.20 -25.84
N LYS A 342 7.45 6.08 -26.89
CA LYS A 342 7.36 4.88 -27.75
C LYS A 342 8.71 4.38 -28.26
N ALA A 343 9.73 5.25 -28.36
CA ALA A 343 11.07 4.90 -28.79
C ALA A 343 11.87 4.12 -27.73
N ASN A 344 11.47 4.17 -26.46
CA ASN A 344 12.19 3.59 -25.32
C ASN A 344 11.48 2.36 -24.69
N LEU A 345 10.50 1.79 -25.39
CA LEU A 345 9.68 0.67 -24.92
C LEU A 345 10.46 -0.61 -24.54
N VAL A 346 11.76 -0.71 -24.88
CA VAL A 346 12.62 -1.83 -24.49
C VAL A 346 13.02 -1.78 -23.00
N CYS A 347 12.98 -0.62 -22.36
CA CYS A 347 13.49 -0.42 -20.99
C CYS A 347 12.44 -0.48 -19.89
N ARG A 348 11.14 -0.47 -20.21
CA ARG A 348 10.06 -0.54 -19.21
C ARG A 348 9.99 -1.88 -18.42
N LEU A 349 10.67 -2.89 -18.95
CA LEU A 349 10.78 -4.22 -18.33
C LEU A 349 11.51 -4.26 -16.98
N LEU A 350 12.04 -3.15 -16.52
CA LEU A 350 13.07 -3.18 -15.47
C LEU A 350 12.79 -2.27 -14.29
N LEU A 351 11.78 -1.41 -14.32
CA LEU A 351 11.55 -0.43 -13.27
C LEU A 351 10.07 -0.23 -12.88
N GLU A 352 9.15 -1.03 -13.37
CA GLU A 352 7.80 -1.13 -12.79
C GLU A 352 7.72 -2.24 -11.77
#